data_f93d0566d8704b549f8fb9cb8faceb15
#
_entry.id   f93d0566d8704b549f8fb9cb8faceb15
#
_cell.length_a   1.000
_cell.length_b   1.000
_cell.length_c   1.000
_cell.angle_alpha   90.00
_cell.angle_beta   90.00
_cell.angle_gamma   90.00
#
_symmetry.space_group_name_H-M   'P 1'
#
loop_
_entity.id
_entity.type
_entity.pdbx_description
1 polymer ?
#
loop_
_entity_poly.entity_id
_entity_poly.type
_entity_poly.pdbx_seq_one_letter_code
_entity_poly.pdbx_strand_id
1 'polypeptide(L)'
;MASLKHLIDHLRCEREITPLAEGGWQSIDDTAGVYEMDLANVRGQKHAKRALEVAAAGFHNLIFNGPAGSGKALLARCLPSILPRMAQQEALEVTKIYSVNGVLSAENPLVLQRPFRSPHHTISNAGLVGGGRTLRPGEITMRHRGVWFLDELPEFNLTALESLRQPWKTRW
;
A
#
# COMPACT_ATOMS: atom_id res chain seq x y z
N MET A 1 -1.35 -26.39 -4.69
CA MET A 1 -0.29 -27.38 -4.40
C MET A 1 -0.06 -27.36 -2.90
N ALA A 2 -0.40 -28.43 -2.17
CA ALA A 2 -0.43 -28.39 -0.70
C ALA A 2 0.89 -28.81 -0.02
N SER A 3 1.80 -29.51 -0.71
CA SER A 3 3.08 -29.93 -0.14
C SER A 3 4.08 -30.36 -1.22
N LEU A 4 5.37 -30.41 -0.85
CA LEU A 4 6.44 -30.93 -1.71
C LEU A 4 6.18 -32.38 -2.11
N LYS A 5 5.57 -33.18 -1.23
CA LYS A 5 5.18 -34.57 -1.51
C LYS A 5 4.22 -34.64 -2.69
N HIS A 6 3.20 -33.79 -2.75
CA HIS A 6 2.25 -33.74 -3.87
C HIS A 6 2.94 -33.45 -5.21
N LEU A 7 3.99 -32.60 -5.20
CA LEU A 7 4.76 -32.32 -6.39
C LEU A 7 5.56 -33.55 -6.84
N ILE A 8 6.20 -34.26 -5.90
CA ILE A 8 6.96 -35.49 -6.20
C ILE A 8 6.04 -36.56 -6.76
N ASP A 9 4.88 -36.77 -6.14
CA ASP A 9 3.90 -37.75 -6.58
C ASP A 9 3.37 -37.43 -8.01
N HIS A 10 3.21 -36.13 -8.32
CA HIS A 10 2.83 -35.67 -9.65
C HIS A 10 3.93 -35.97 -10.69
N LEU A 11 5.20 -35.63 -10.37
CA LEU A 11 6.34 -35.89 -11.25
C LEU A 11 6.60 -37.40 -11.46
N ARG A 12 6.17 -38.26 -10.54
CA ARG A 12 6.21 -39.72 -10.67
C ARG A 12 4.99 -40.28 -11.36
N CYS A 13 4.07 -39.46 -11.84
CA CYS A 13 2.79 -39.87 -12.42
C CYS A 13 1.89 -40.69 -11.50
N GLU A 14 2.12 -40.64 -10.18
CA GLU A 14 1.29 -41.32 -9.17
C GLU A 14 0.06 -40.50 -8.81
N ARG A 15 0.09 -39.17 -9.01
CA ARG A 15 -1.01 -38.25 -8.74
C ARG A 15 -1.01 -37.08 -9.72
N GLU A 16 -2.16 -36.80 -10.30
CA GLU A 16 -2.32 -35.63 -11.18
C GLU A 16 -2.59 -34.36 -10.37
N ILE A 17 -1.82 -33.29 -10.65
CA ILE A 17 -2.11 -31.94 -10.15
C ILE A 17 -2.94 -31.24 -11.22
N THR A 18 -4.20 -30.96 -10.93
CA THR A 18 -5.07 -30.20 -11.82
C THR A 18 -4.48 -28.83 -12.07
N PRO A 19 -4.27 -28.42 -13.33
CA PRO A 19 -3.84 -27.05 -13.64
C PRO A 19 -4.81 -26.04 -13.03
N LEU A 20 -4.31 -24.87 -12.63
CA LEU A 20 -5.17 -23.77 -12.23
C LEU A 20 -6.05 -23.41 -13.43
N ALA A 21 -7.38 -23.37 -13.25
CA ALA A 21 -8.30 -22.97 -14.31
C ALA A 21 -7.89 -21.57 -14.83
N GLU A 22 -7.81 -21.44 -16.15
CA GLU A 22 -7.63 -20.13 -16.79
C GLU A 22 -8.83 -19.27 -16.39
N GLY A 23 -8.58 -18.19 -15.61
CA GLY A 23 -9.65 -17.35 -15.05
C GLY A 23 -9.77 -17.37 -13.53
N GLY A 24 -8.98 -18.18 -12.81
CA GLY A 24 -8.83 -18.08 -11.33
C GLY A 24 -8.16 -16.79 -10.87
N TRP A 25 -7.65 -16.03 -11.80
CA TRP A 25 -7.25 -14.63 -11.63
C TRP A 25 -8.47 -13.80 -11.99
N GLN A 26 -9.27 -13.43 -11.00
CA GLN A 26 -10.26 -12.38 -11.21
C GLN A 26 -9.55 -11.24 -11.90
N SER A 27 -10.06 -10.82 -13.06
CA SER A 27 -9.45 -9.72 -13.79
C SER A 27 -9.33 -8.55 -12.82
N ILE A 28 -8.17 -7.91 -12.79
CA ILE A 28 -7.92 -6.73 -11.91
C ILE A 28 -8.99 -5.67 -12.11
N ASP A 29 -9.67 -5.70 -13.26
CA ASP A 29 -10.78 -4.81 -13.61
C ASP A 29 -12.09 -5.08 -12.84
N ASP A 30 -12.36 -6.32 -12.42
CA ASP A 30 -13.62 -6.68 -11.75
C ASP A 30 -13.61 -6.43 -10.23
N THR A 31 -12.43 -6.33 -9.62
CA THR A 31 -12.31 -5.96 -8.21
C THR A 31 -12.32 -4.44 -8.07
N ALA A 32 -13.49 -3.82 -8.20
CA ALA A 32 -13.72 -2.49 -7.65
C ALA A 32 -13.37 -2.57 -6.16
N GLY A 33 -12.19 -2.06 -5.79
CA GLY A 33 -11.72 -2.12 -4.41
C GLY A 33 -12.76 -1.48 -3.50
N VAL A 34 -13.36 -2.27 -2.62
CA VAL A 34 -14.16 -1.74 -1.53
C VAL A 34 -13.17 -1.10 -0.57
N TYR A 35 -12.98 0.21 -0.69
CA TYR A 35 -12.17 0.96 0.26
C TYR A 35 -12.95 1.12 1.57
N GLU A 36 -12.28 0.90 2.70
CA GLU A 36 -12.87 1.09 4.02
C GLU A 36 -13.38 2.54 4.21
N MET A 37 -12.69 3.49 3.58
CA MET A 37 -13.06 4.91 3.58
C MET A 37 -13.10 5.46 2.15
N ASP A 38 -14.24 6.06 1.79
CA ASP A 38 -14.45 6.69 0.49
C ASP A 38 -14.63 8.21 0.66
N LEU A 39 -13.97 8.97 -0.21
CA LEU A 39 -14.09 10.43 -0.25
C LEU A 39 -15.53 10.89 -0.53
N ALA A 40 -16.34 10.08 -1.20
CA ALA A 40 -17.77 10.36 -1.44
C ALA A 40 -18.55 10.47 -0.12
N ASN A 41 -18.18 9.69 0.90
CA ASN A 41 -18.86 9.66 2.20
C ASN A 41 -18.51 10.86 3.10
N VAL A 42 -17.45 11.61 2.79
CA VAL A 42 -17.04 12.79 3.57
C VAL A 42 -17.99 13.95 3.25
N ARG A 43 -18.61 14.51 4.27
CA ARG A 43 -19.50 15.69 4.13
C ARG A 43 -18.72 16.98 4.28
N GLY A 44 -19.06 17.99 3.48
CA GLY A 44 -18.40 19.30 3.53
C GLY A 44 -16.98 19.29 2.96
N GLN A 45 -16.09 20.12 3.51
CA GLN A 45 -14.65 20.22 3.20
C GLN A 45 -14.32 20.36 1.69
N LYS A 46 -15.13 21.11 0.94
CA LYS A 46 -15.03 21.23 -0.54
C LYS A 46 -13.63 21.61 -1.01
N HIS A 47 -12.95 22.54 -0.33
CA HIS A 47 -11.59 22.95 -0.71
C HIS A 47 -10.58 21.83 -0.51
N ALA A 48 -10.63 21.12 0.62
CA ALA A 48 -9.75 20.00 0.91
C ALA A 48 -10.00 18.82 -0.06
N LYS A 49 -11.26 18.51 -0.36
CA LYS A 49 -11.61 17.50 -1.38
C LYS A 49 -11.02 17.87 -2.75
N ARG A 50 -11.19 19.13 -3.17
CA ARG A 50 -10.63 19.58 -4.45
C ARG A 50 -9.11 19.48 -4.48
N ALA A 51 -8.43 19.82 -3.37
CA ALA A 51 -6.99 19.65 -3.26
C ALA A 51 -6.57 18.17 -3.35
N LEU A 52 -7.34 17.26 -2.73
CA LEU A 52 -7.11 15.81 -2.83
C LEU A 52 -7.28 15.30 -4.27
N GLU A 53 -8.33 15.73 -4.98
CA GLU A 53 -8.56 15.37 -6.39
C GLU A 53 -7.38 15.80 -7.28
N VAL A 54 -6.90 17.05 -7.11
CA VAL A 54 -5.75 17.56 -7.86
C VAL A 54 -4.48 16.78 -7.52
N ALA A 55 -4.27 16.49 -6.22
CA ALA A 55 -3.13 15.72 -5.77
C ALA A 55 -3.16 14.29 -6.30
N ALA A 56 -4.33 13.64 -6.32
CA ALA A 56 -4.52 12.30 -6.85
C ALA A 56 -4.26 12.25 -8.36
N ALA A 57 -4.77 13.22 -9.11
CA ALA A 57 -4.61 13.28 -10.57
C ALA A 57 -3.16 13.56 -11.00
N GLY A 58 -2.43 14.39 -10.23
CA GLY A 58 -1.05 14.79 -10.54
C GLY A 58 0.03 14.07 -9.73
N PHE A 59 -0.33 13.11 -8.88
CA PHE A 59 0.61 12.47 -7.93
C PHE A 59 1.39 13.49 -7.11
N HIS A 60 0.71 14.56 -6.65
CA HIS A 60 1.33 15.63 -5.87
C HIS A 60 1.36 15.28 -4.38
N ASN A 61 2.41 15.74 -3.71
CA ASN A 61 2.43 15.75 -2.25
C ASN A 61 1.46 16.82 -1.74
N LEU A 62 0.78 16.51 -0.63
CA LEU A 62 -0.19 17.39 0.01
C LEU A 62 0.16 17.56 1.48
N ILE A 63 0.00 18.76 1.99
CA ILE A 63 0.10 19.06 3.41
C ILE A 63 -1.24 19.57 3.94
N PHE A 64 -1.71 18.99 5.03
CA PHE A 64 -2.89 19.47 5.75
C PHE A 64 -2.45 20.31 6.95
N ASN A 65 -2.90 21.57 7.00
CA ASN A 65 -2.74 22.44 8.16
C ASN A 65 -4.12 22.82 8.69
N GLY A 66 -4.33 22.69 9.98
CA GLY A 66 -5.62 23.01 10.62
C GLY A 66 -5.69 22.50 12.06
N PRO A 67 -6.73 22.94 12.81
CA PRO A 67 -6.89 22.59 14.23
C PRO A 67 -7.12 21.10 14.42
N ALA A 68 -6.94 20.63 15.64
CA ALA A 68 -7.31 19.28 16.03
C ALA A 68 -8.80 19.03 15.75
N GLY A 69 -9.16 17.79 15.38
CA GLY A 69 -10.55 17.42 15.07
C GLY A 69 -11.08 17.91 13.72
N SER A 70 -10.28 18.63 12.89
CA SER A 70 -10.74 19.11 11.55
C SER A 70 -10.86 18.03 10.48
N GLY A 71 -10.63 16.75 10.80
CA GLY A 71 -10.80 15.63 9.87
C GLY A 71 -9.61 15.38 8.94
N LYS A 72 -8.42 15.92 9.22
CA LYS A 72 -7.21 15.74 8.38
C LYS A 72 -6.90 14.27 8.12
N ALA A 73 -6.85 13.46 9.17
CA ALA A 73 -6.55 12.02 9.06
C ALA A 73 -7.65 11.26 8.29
N LEU A 74 -8.91 11.63 8.48
CA LEU A 74 -10.03 11.06 7.73
C LEU A 74 -9.88 11.33 6.22
N LEU A 75 -9.63 12.58 5.86
CA LEU A 75 -9.41 12.98 4.47
C LEU A 75 -8.21 12.25 3.84
N ALA A 76 -7.10 12.12 4.58
CA ALA A 76 -5.94 11.40 4.11
C ALA A 76 -6.24 9.92 3.84
N ARG A 77 -7.01 9.26 4.72
CA ARG A 77 -7.42 7.85 4.56
C ARG A 77 -8.39 7.63 3.39
N CYS A 78 -9.10 8.65 2.97
CA CYS A 78 -9.95 8.58 1.76
C CYS A 78 -9.14 8.72 0.47
N LEU A 79 -7.87 9.17 0.50
CA LEU A 79 -7.09 9.39 -0.72
C LEU A 79 -6.97 8.15 -1.62
N PRO A 80 -6.75 6.92 -1.11
CA PRO A 80 -6.70 5.73 -1.95
C PRO A 80 -7.96 5.50 -2.81
N SER A 81 -9.15 5.91 -2.33
CA SER A 81 -10.42 5.71 -3.05
C SER A 81 -10.52 6.52 -4.34
N ILE A 82 -9.78 7.60 -4.46
CA ILE A 82 -9.79 8.49 -5.64
C ILE A 82 -8.53 8.38 -6.49
N LEU A 83 -7.54 7.57 -6.07
CA LEU A 83 -6.36 7.31 -6.89
C LEU A 83 -6.72 6.40 -8.08
N PRO A 84 -6.04 6.56 -9.23
CA PRO A 84 -6.18 5.64 -10.35
C PRO A 84 -5.88 4.20 -9.90
N ARG A 85 -6.61 3.22 -10.43
CA ARG A 85 -6.34 1.80 -10.16
C ARG A 85 -4.91 1.45 -10.53
N MET A 86 -4.34 0.50 -9.82
CA MET A 86 -3.03 -0.03 -10.18
C MET A 86 -3.11 -0.83 -11.47
N ALA A 87 -2.16 -0.60 -12.37
CA ALA A 87 -1.93 -1.51 -13.49
C ALA A 87 -1.49 -2.88 -12.96
N GLN A 88 -1.68 -3.94 -13.76
CA GLN A 88 -1.30 -5.30 -13.36
C GLN A 88 0.17 -5.39 -12.92
N GLN A 89 1.06 -4.72 -13.63
CA GLN A 89 2.49 -4.69 -13.29
C GLN A 89 2.74 -4.00 -11.95
N GLU A 90 2.05 -2.88 -11.68
CA GLU A 90 2.14 -2.16 -10.39
C GLU A 90 1.64 -3.04 -9.23
N ALA A 91 0.50 -3.75 -9.43
CA ALA A 91 -0.04 -4.67 -8.44
C ALA A 91 0.93 -5.82 -8.13
N LEU A 92 1.62 -6.36 -9.15
CA LEU A 92 2.65 -7.38 -8.96
C LEU A 92 3.88 -6.86 -8.22
N GLU A 93 4.33 -5.61 -8.50
CA GLU A 93 5.42 -4.97 -7.77
C GLU A 93 5.10 -4.86 -6.28
N VAL A 94 3.92 -4.34 -5.96
CA VAL A 94 3.45 -4.22 -4.57
C VAL A 94 3.32 -5.59 -3.91
N THR A 95 2.72 -6.56 -4.60
CA THR A 95 2.55 -7.93 -4.10
C THR A 95 3.89 -8.57 -3.74
N LYS A 96 4.93 -8.41 -4.57
CA LYS A 96 6.28 -8.91 -4.28
C LYS A 96 6.82 -8.34 -2.97
N ILE A 97 6.67 -7.03 -2.74
CA ILE A 97 7.11 -6.37 -1.50
C ILE A 97 6.38 -6.95 -0.29
N TYR A 98 5.06 -7.09 -0.39
CA TYR A 98 4.23 -7.62 0.68
C TYR A 98 4.50 -9.11 0.96
N SER A 99 4.80 -9.88 -0.09
CA SER A 99 5.20 -11.28 0.02
C SER A 99 6.51 -11.46 0.79
N VAL A 100 7.54 -10.67 0.45
CA VAL A 100 8.84 -10.69 1.16
C VAL A 100 8.68 -10.32 2.62
N ASN A 101 7.75 -9.41 2.95
CA ASN A 101 7.48 -9.01 4.33
C ASN A 101 6.59 -10.01 5.10
N GLY A 102 6.05 -11.03 4.43
CA GLY A 102 5.23 -12.07 5.03
C GLY A 102 3.83 -11.62 5.48
N VAL A 103 3.31 -10.52 4.89
CA VAL A 103 1.99 -9.96 5.25
C VAL A 103 0.87 -10.33 4.29
N LEU A 104 1.16 -11.12 3.26
CA LEU A 104 0.13 -11.66 2.37
C LEU A 104 -0.60 -12.83 3.03
N SER A 105 -1.92 -12.84 2.95
CA SER A 105 -2.72 -14.00 3.33
C SER A 105 -2.86 -14.97 2.15
N ALA A 106 -3.08 -16.27 2.45
CA ALA A 106 -3.35 -17.26 1.42
C ALA A 106 -4.67 -16.99 0.67
N GLU A 107 -5.60 -16.31 1.33
CA GLU A 107 -6.92 -15.95 0.76
C GLU A 107 -6.81 -14.79 -0.22
N ASN A 108 -5.88 -13.84 0.04
CA ASN A 108 -5.62 -12.68 -0.80
C ASN A 108 -4.16 -12.66 -1.26
N PRO A 109 -3.80 -13.46 -2.27
CA PRO A 109 -2.43 -13.62 -2.73
C PRO A 109 -1.91 -12.40 -3.52
N LEU A 110 -2.78 -11.47 -3.88
CA LEU A 110 -2.45 -10.26 -4.64
C LEU A 110 -2.91 -9.01 -3.91
N VAL A 111 -2.08 -7.97 -3.95
CA VAL A 111 -2.43 -6.63 -3.47
C VAL A 111 -2.98 -5.83 -4.66
N LEU A 112 -4.30 -5.70 -4.74
CA LEU A 112 -4.99 -4.98 -5.82
C LEU A 112 -5.30 -3.52 -5.48
N GLN A 113 -5.31 -3.19 -4.19
CA GLN A 113 -5.55 -1.83 -3.72
C GLN A 113 -4.23 -1.11 -3.46
N ARG A 114 -4.22 0.20 -3.73
CA ARG A 114 -3.05 1.03 -3.39
C ARG A 114 -2.85 1.06 -1.88
N PRO A 115 -1.66 0.69 -1.39
CA PRO A 115 -1.38 0.68 0.03
C PRO A 115 -1.56 2.06 0.66
N PHE A 116 -2.14 2.10 1.86
CA PHE A 116 -2.13 3.26 2.72
C PHE A 116 -1.29 2.95 3.96
N ARG A 117 -0.22 3.72 4.17
CA ARG A 117 0.69 3.54 5.29
C ARG A 117 0.72 4.80 6.14
N SER A 118 0.52 4.63 7.44
CA SER A 118 0.51 5.73 8.42
C SER A 118 1.35 5.32 9.64
N PRO A 119 2.69 5.39 9.52
CA PRO A 119 3.55 5.06 10.66
C PRO A 119 3.37 6.09 11.77
N HIS A 120 3.47 5.61 13.01
CA HIS A 120 3.46 6.49 14.18
C HIS A 120 4.78 7.27 14.26
N HIS A 121 4.77 8.50 14.79
CA HIS A 121 5.97 9.35 14.89
C HIS A 121 7.11 8.74 15.71
N THR A 122 6.81 7.78 16.61
CA THR A 122 7.80 7.05 17.42
C THR A 122 8.50 5.90 16.66
N ILE A 123 8.19 5.70 15.37
CA ILE A 123 8.82 4.64 14.58
C ILE A 123 10.34 4.79 14.54
N SER A 124 11.07 3.68 14.66
CA SER A 124 12.53 3.69 14.51
C SER A 124 12.96 3.94 13.05
N ASN A 125 14.16 4.47 12.83
CA ASN A 125 14.72 4.62 11.48
C ASN A 125 14.75 3.28 10.71
N ALA A 126 15.08 2.18 11.37
CA ALA A 126 15.05 0.86 10.76
C ALA A 126 13.63 0.41 10.37
N GLY A 127 12.61 0.77 11.15
CA GLY A 127 11.22 0.53 10.80
C GLY A 127 10.77 1.39 9.61
N LEU A 128 11.28 2.61 9.52
CA LEU A 128 10.90 3.56 8.47
C LEU A 128 11.57 3.20 7.12
N VAL A 129 12.89 3.06 7.10
CA VAL A 129 13.68 2.84 5.88
C VAL A 129 13.79 1.35 5.54
N GLY A 130 13.77 0.51 6.54
CA GLY A 130 14.05 -0.92 6.43
C GLY A 130 15.45 -1.27 6.93
N GLY A 131 15.77 -2.55 6.97
CA GLY A 131 17.03 -3.06 7.48
C GLY A 131 16.90 -3.63 8.89
N GLY A 132 17.92 -3.44 9.71
CA GLY A 132 17.98 -4.03 11.04
C GLY A 132 18.55 -5.45 11.03
N ARG A 133 18.41 -6.17 12.14
CA ARG A 133 18.98 -7.50 12.35
C ARG A 133 18.39 -8.57 11.41
N THR A 134 17.13 -8.41 11.05
CA THR A 134 16.46 -9.14 9.98
C THR A 134 16.15 -8.13 8.87
N LEU A 135 16.75 -8.33 7.69
CA LEU A 135 16.50 -7.47 6.52
C LEU A 135 15.03 -7.53 6.13
N ARG A 136 14.25 -6.52 6.56
CA ARG A 136 12.85 -6.38 6.21
C ARG A 136 12.60 -5.05 5.52
N PRO A 137 11.69 -5.00 4.55
CA PRO A 137 11.22 -3.75 3.97
C PRO A 137 10.64 -2.83 5.05
N GLY A 138 11.06 -1.56 5.06
CA GLY A 138 10.49 -0.53 5.93
C GLY A 138 9.19 0.05 5.38
N GLU A 139 8.56 0.95 6.17
CA GLU A 139 7.31 1.61 5.79
C GLU A 139 7.42 2.39 4.47
N ILE A 140 8.59 2.95 4.17
CA ILE A 140 8.86 3.63 2.90
C ILE A 140 8.69 2.66 1.72
N THR A 141 9.20 1.44 1.83
CA THR A 141 9.07 0.42 0.80
C THR A 141 7.64 -0.15 0.75
N MET A 142 7.02 -0.34 1.92
CA MET A 142 5.66 -0.88 2.03
C MET A 142 4.60 0.04 1.44
N ARG A 143 4.86 1.35 1.31
CA ARG A 143 3.96 2.31 0.65
C ARG A 143 4.08 2.33 -0.87
N HIS A 144 4.94 1.51 -1.46
CA HIS A 144 5.19 1.54 -2.91
C HIS A 144 3.88 1.58 -3.71
N ARG A 145 3.77 2.48 -4.69
CA ARG A 145 2.56 2.74 -5.50
C ARG A 145 1.33 3.16 -4.69
N GLY A 146 1.50 3.53 -3.42
CA GLY A 146 0.43 3.87 -2.50
C GLY A 146 0.57 5.25 -1.88
N VAL A 147 -0.14 5.43 -0.76
CA VAL A 147 -0.18 6.67 0.00
C VAL A 147 0.64 6.52 1.27
N TRP A 148 1.43 7.52 1.56
CA TRP A 148 2.12 7.64 2.82
C TRP A 148 1.64 8.86 3.58
N PHE A 149 1.01 8.63 4.71
CA PHE A 149 0.48 9.66 5.56
C PHE A 149 1.34 9.78 6.82
N LEU A 150 1.89 10.96 7.04
CA LEU A 150 2.64 11.29 8.25
C LEU A 150 1.79 12.24 9.08
N ASP A 151 1.16 11.70 10.11
CA ASP A 151 0.43 12.51 11.08
C ASP A 151 1.39 13.13 12.09
N GLU A 152 1.09 14.33 12.56
CA GLU A 152 1.93 15.05 13.53
C GLU A 152 3.40 15.16 13.08
N LEU A 153 3.62 15.56 11.83
CA LEU A 153 4.95 15.66 11.21
C LEU A 153 6.04 16.30 12.10
N PRO A 154 5.77 17.35 12.91
CA PRO A 154 6.76 17.94 13.80
C PRO A 154 7.24 17.02 14.93
N GLU A 155 6.48 15.98 15.28
CA GLU A 155 6.82 15.04 16.34
C GLU A 155 7.79 13.94 15.88
N PHE A 156 8.00 13.83 14.57
CA PHE A 156 8.97 12.87 14.04
C PHE A 156 10.42 13.31 14.36
N ASN A 157 11.25 12.33 14.71
CA ASN A 157 12.68 12.58 14.93
C ASN A 157 13.32 13.18 13.67
N LEU A 158 14.20 14.18 13.85
CA LEU A 158 14.88 14.86 12.76
C LEU A 158 15.62 13.88 11.83
N THR A 159 16.31 12.88 12.37
CA THR A 159 17.00 11.85 11.59
C THR A 159 16.05 11.02 10.73
N ALA A 160 14.83 10.75 11.22
CA ALA A 160 13.78 10.10 10.46
C ALA A 160 13.33 11.00 9.29
N LEU A 161 13.09 12.28 9.54
CA LEU A 161 12.70 13.26 8.52
C LEU A 161 13.79 13.47 7.45
N GLU A 162 15.06 13.50 7.84
CA GLU A 162 16.17 13.57 6.90
C GLU A 162 16.27 12.34 5.99
N SER A 163 15.98 11.15 6.52
CA SER A 163 15.96 9.92 5.71
C SER A 163 14.88 9.93 4.63
N LEU A 164 13.82 10.72 4.79
CA LEU A 164 12.73 10.90 3.81
C LEU A 164 13.14 11.78 2.62
N ARG A 165 14.22 12.54 2.74
CA ARG A 165 14.63 13.50 1.71
C ARG A 165 14.92 12.83 0.36
N GLN A 166 15.48 11.61 0.37
CA GLN A 166 15.75 10.87 -0.86
C GLN A 166 14.49 10.28 -1.49
N PRO A 167 13.64 9.53 -0.75
CA PRO A 167 12.38 9.00 -1.30
C PRO A 167 11.41 10.07 -1.84
N TRP A 168 11.48 11.30 -1.34
CA TRP A 168 10.65 12.40 -1.85
C TRP A 168 11.11 12.97 -3.19
N LYS A 169 12.40 12.88 -3.49
CA LYS A 169 12.96 13.37 -4.76
C LYS A 169 12.76 12.39 -5.91
N THR A 170 12.69 11.12 -5.62
CA THR A 170 12.40 10.08 -6.60
C THR A 170 10.89 9.89 -6.66
N ARG A 171 10.25 10.41 -7.73
CA ARG A 171 8.86 10.09 -8.04
C ARG A 171 8.79 8.61 -8.38
N TRP A 172 8.13 7.85 -7.52
CA TRP A 172 7.85 6.42 -7.72
C TRP A 172 6.41 6.26 -8.17
#